data_0445633efc6d01627d7a7e09c6daca5e
#
_entry.id   0445633efc6d01627d7a7e09c6daca5e
#
_cell.length_a   1.000
_cell.length_b   1.000
_cell.length_c   1.000
_cell.angle_alpha   90.00
_cell.angle_beta   90.00
_cell.angle_gamma   90.00
#
_symmetry.space_group_name_H-M   'P 1'
#
loop_
_entity.id
_entity.type
_entity.pdbx_description
1 polymer ?
#
loop_
_entity_poly.entity_id
_entity_poly.type
_entity_poly.pdbx_seq_one_letter_code
_entity_poly.pdbx_strand_id
1 'polypeptide(L)'
;MKQLELGVFLPMANGGWIISDTTPKIDGSFDLNREVAILSEQLGYDFILSMMKWRGYGGHTNHWGESMEAMMLMSALSQCTSKIKIWATIHTILYHPALAAKMLMTLDQASHGRAGVNIVSGAFKDEFAQMGLWPEHLDHAQRYAYTDEWVTVLKKLWDEPRVDHDGEFFKLADCVSDPKPWQGRRPELICAGMSERGLRFTAEHCDAAFVAGSTEEEIARVSKRAKEIAAEYGKTIKTFAMYTLIPGRTQAEADERVERYIDGADSVAIANMMASYGKKPDGRESALVSRSRGGFMTSRLAGTTESLTEQIVSTLRTADLDGMMLIFADYIGDLRLVGEKVLPRVREAFGAKVAA
;
A
#
# COMPACT_ATOMS: atom_id res chain seq x y z
N MET A 1 -25.14 -1.84 4.65
CA MET A 1 -24.45 -1.84 3.34
C MET A 1 -22.95 -1.79 3.62
N LYS A 2 -22.15 -2.55 2.88
CA LYS A 2 -20.68 -2.56 3.00
C LYS A 2 -20.16 -1.21 2.53
N GLN A 3 -19.37 -0.53 3.37
CA GLN A 3 -18.75 0.73 2.98
C GLN A 3 -17.52 0.40 2.13
N LEU A 4 -17.60 0.69 0.82
CA LEU A 4 -16.50 0.49 -0.11
C LEU A 4 -15.50 1.64 0.02
N GLU A 5 -14.20 1.30 0.12
CA GLU A 5 -13.11 2.28 0.14
C GLU A 5 -12.23 2.16 -1.11
N LEU A 6 -12.06 3.25 -1.83
CA LEU A 6 -11.22 3.31 -3.03
C LEU A 6 -10.13 4.36 -2.83
N GLY A 7 -8.88 3.94 -2.89
CA GLY A 7 -7.75 4.81 -2.62
C GLY A 7 -6.74 4.87 -3.76
N VAL A 8 -5.77 5.74 -3.61
CA VAL A 8 -4.71 5.97 -4.59
C VAL A 8 -3.34 5.64 -3.99
N PHE A 9 -2.56 4.83 -4.70
CA PHE A 9 -1.18 4.61 -4.37
C PHE A 9 -0.33 5.71 -5.00
N LEU A 10 0.33 6.50 -4.17
CA LEU A 10 1.06 7.69 -4.60
C LEU A 10 2.26 7.37 -5.50
N PRO A 11 2.55 8.23 -6.50
CA PRO A 11 3.73 8.13 -7.36
C PRO A 11 4.94 8.79 -6.70
N MET A 12 5.32 8.35 -5.51
CA MET A 12 6.35 9.02 -4.70
C MET A 12 7.80 8.71 -5.08
N ALA A 13 7.98 7.89 -6.13
CA ALA A 13 9.28 7.58 -6.69
C ALA A 13 9.26 7.74 -8.21
N ASN A 14 10.43 8.01 -8.79
CA ASN A 14 10.57 8.12 -10.23
C ASN A 14 10.17 6.82 -10.95
N GLY A 15 9.50 6.95 -12.10
CA GLY A 15 8.98 5.84 -12.90
C GLY A 15 7.62 5.29 -12.44
N GLY A 16 7.11 5.69 -11.26
CA GLY A 16 5.81 5.24 -10.76
C GLY A 16 5.76 3.71 -10.55
N TRP A 17 4.69 3.05 -11.01
CA TRP A 17 4.41 1.63 -10.74
C TRP A 17 4.47 0.74 -12.00
N ILE A 18 5.00 1.26 -13.09
CA ILE A 18 5.23 0.52 -14.33
C ILE A 18 6.70 0.70 -14.72
N ILE A 19 7.45 -0.38 -14.76
CA ILE A 19 8.88 -0.38 -15.09
C ILE A 19 9.04 -0.33 -16.60
N SER A 20 8.88 0.86 -17.17
CA SER A 20 8.90 1.08 -18.62
C SER A 20 9.32 2.53 -18.94
N ASP A 21 10.04 2.73 -20.03
CA ASP A 21 10.46 4.04 -20.51
C ASP A 21 9.43 4.73 -21.43
N THR A 22 8.36 4.01 -21.81
CA THR A 22 7.28 4.53 -22.66
C THR A 22 6.07 5.03 -21.85
N THR A 23 6.09 4.92 -20.54
CA THR A 23 5.07 5.53 -19.67
C THR A 23 5.22 7.06 -19.61
N PRO A 24 4.16 7.80 -19.28
CA PRO A 24 4.32 9.20 -18.91
C PRO A 24 5.40 9.37 -17.83
N LYS A 25 6.17 10.46 -17.95
CA LYS A 25 7.27 10.71 -17.02
C LYS A 25 6.74 11.02 -15.63
N ILE A 26 7.11 10.19 -14.67
CA ILE A 26 6.86 10.37 -13.24
C ILE A 26 8.20 10.62 -12.57
N ASP A 27 8.34 11.79 -11.95
CA ASP A 27 9.58 12.22 -11.28
C ASP A 27 9.57 11.93 -9.77
N GLY A 28 8.43 11.52 -9.19
CA GLY A 28 8.28 11.29 -7.77
C GLY A 28 8.34 12.57 -6.92
N SER A 29 8.26 13.75 -7.53
CA SER A 29 8.41 15.04 -6.85
C SER A 29 7.32 15.30 -5.80
N PHE A 30 7.62 16.19 -4.85
CA PHE A 30 6.61 16.65 -3.88
C PHE A 30 5.43 17.34 -4.58
N ASP A 31 5.70 18.14 -5.60
CA ASP A 31 4.64 18.90 -6.30
C ASP A 31 3.67 17.95 -7.01
N LEU A 32 4.16 16.90 -7.68
CA LEU A 32 3.31 15.87 -8.28
C LEU A 32 2.48 15.14 -7.21
N ASN A 33 3.10 14.70 -6.11
CA ASN A 33 2.39 14.00 -5.04
C ASN A 33 1.34 14.89 -4.37
N ARG A 34 1.62 16.19 -4.20
CA ARG A 34 0.66 17.18 -3.69
C ARG A 34 -0.53 17.33 -4.63
N GLU A 35 -0.29 17.49 -5.93
CA GLU A 35 -1.36 17.59 -6.92
C GLU A 35 -2.23 16.33 -6.93
N VAL A 36 -1.62 15.14 -6.93
CA VAL A 36 -2.34 13.86 -6.86
C VAL A 36 -3.16 13.74 -5.58
N ALA A 37 -2.63 14.13 -4.43
CA ALA A 37 -3.36 14.06 -3.15
C ALA A 37 -4.59 14.98 -3.14
N ILE A 38 -4.43 16.24 -3.59
CA ILE A 38 -5.52 17.21 -3.68
C ILE A 38 -6.59 16.74 -4.68
N LEU A 39 -6.17 16.30 -5.85
CA LEU A 39 -7.07 15.79 -6.89
C LEU A 39 -7.83 14.55 -6.42
N SER A 40 -7.14 13.62 -5.73
CA SER A 40 -7.79 12.43 -5.15
C SER A 40 -8.88 12.81 -4.15
N GLU A 41 -8.62 13.76 -3.27
CA GLU A 41 -9.64 14.24 -2.33
C GLU A 41 -10.83 14.90 -3.05
N GLN A 42 -10.56 15.76 -4.04
CA GLN A 42 -11.61 16.44 -4.81
C GLN A 42 -12.50 15.48 -5.58
N LEU A 43 -11.94 14.38 -6.08
CA LEU A 43 -12.66 13.34 -6.80
C LEU A 43 -13.35 12.31 -5.89
N GLY A 44 -13.19 12.44 -4.57
CA GLY A 44 -13.85 11.58 -3.58
C GLY A 44 -13.22 10.21 -3.40
N TYR A 45 -11.90 10.07 -3.63
CA TYR A 45 -11.17 8.89 -3.16
C TYR A 45 -11.09 8.90 -1.62
N ASP A 46 -11.03 7.71 -1.02
CA ASP A 46 -11.15 7.56 0.44
C ASP A 46 -9.80 7.65 1.15
N PHE A 47 -8.73 7.21 0.51
CA PHE A 47 -7.38 7.25 1.08
C PHE A 47 -6.29 7.43 0.02
N ILE A 48 -5.16 7.98 0.45
CA ILE A 48 -3.89 7.92 -0.26
C ILE A 48 -2.90 7.10 0.57
N LEU A 49 -2.05 6.32 -0.10
CA LEU A 49 -1.03 5.52 0.55
C LEU A 49 0.33 5.77 -0.09
N SER A 50 1.36 5.92 0.75
CA SER A 50 2.75 5.96 0.33
C SER A 50 3.43 4.60 0.49
N MET A 51 4.35 4.27 -0.41
CA MET A 51 5.33 3.21 -0.15
C MET A 51 6.49 3.76 0.70
N MET A 52 7.43 2.89 1.06
CA MET A 52 8.75 3.28 1.55
C MET A 52 9.81 2.53 0.77
N LYS A 53 10.78 3.26 0.21
CA LYS A 53 11.85 2.71 -0.61
C LYS A 53 13.15 3.49 -0.39
N TRP A 54 14.26 2.77 -0.22
CA TRP A 54 15.59 3.35 0.03
C TRP A 54 16.60 3.03 -1.06
N ARG A 55 16.32 2.03 -1.88
CA ARG A 55 17.16 1.60 -2.98
C ARG A 55 16.29 1.15 -4.14
N GLY A 56 16.42 1.84 -5.27
CA GLY A 56 15.71 1.52 -6.49
C GLY A 56 16.20 0.24 -7.16
N TYR A 57 15.60 -0.08 -8.27
CA TYR A 57 15.92 -1.26 -9.06
C TYR A 57 16.93 -0.99 -10.18
N GLY A 58 17.31 0.29 -10.40
CA GLY A 58 18.26 0.68 -11.45
C GLY A 58 17.70 0.47 -12.84
N GLY A 59 18.52 -0.16 -13.72
CA GLY A 59 18.26 -0.24 -15.15
C GLY A 59 18.45 1.10 -15.86
N HIS A 60 18.10 1.18 -17.14
CA HIS A 60 18.20 2.44 -17.88
C HIS A 60 17.14 3.48 -17.45
N THR A 61 16.04 3.03 -16.89
CA THR A 61 15.01 3.90 -16.30
C THR A 61 15.37 4.42 -14.90
N ASN A 62 16.43 3.90 -14.29
CA ASN A 62 16.76 4.13 -12.87
C ASN A 62 15.51 3.99 -11.96
N HIS A 63 14.70 2.93 -12.20
CA HIS A 63 13.38 2.78 -11.60
C HIS A 63 13.44 2.79 -10.07
N TRP A 64 12.68 3.71 -9.46
CA TRP A 64 12.66 3.98 -8.01
C TRP A 64 14.02 4.36 -7.41
N GLY A 65 14.97 4.84 -8.26
CA GLY A 65 16.27 5.35 -7.78
C GLY A 65 16.14 6.63 -6.97
N GLU A 66 15.07 7.37 -7.20
CA GLU A 66 14.73 8.58 -6.45
C GLU A 66 13.35 8.39 -5.83
N SER A 67 13.28 8.48 -4.50
CA SER A 67 12.02 8.33 -3.75
C SER A 67 12.03 9.20 -2.50
N MET A 68 10.85 9.68 -2.10
CA MET A 68 10.69 10.43 -0.86
C MET A 68 10.52 9.50 0.34
N GLU A 69 10.88 9.99 1.52
CA GLU A 69 10.59 9.30 2.78
C GLU A 69 9.08 9.41 3.10
N ALA A 70 8.47 8.26 3.43
CA ALA A 70 7.04 8.11 3.54
C ALA A 70 6.39 8.97 4.63
N MET A 71 6.94 8.96 5.84
CA MET A 71 6.34 9.68 6.98
C MET A 71 6.41 11.18 6.79
N MET A 72 7.53 11.70 6.28
CA MET A 72 7.71 13.13 6.01
C MET A 72 6.79 13.59 4.87
N LEU A 73 6.73 12.83 3.77
CA LEU A 73 5.83 13.13 2.66
C LEU A 73 4.37 13.16 3.11
N MET A 74 3.91 12.12 3.80
CA MET A 74 2.50 12.03 4.23
C MET A 74 2.14 13.09 5.26
N SER A 75 3.09 13.50 6.12
CA SER A 75 2.88 14.62 7.04
C SER A 75 2.67 15.94 6.29
N ALA A 76 3.47 16.21 5.26
CA ALA A 76 3.30 17.39 4.42
C ALA A 76 1.99 17.38 3.63
N LEU A 77 1.63 16.22 3.02
CA LEU A 77 0.38 16.06 2.26
C LEU A 77 -0.87 16.16 3.14
N SER A 78 -0.78 15.79 4.42
CA SER A 78 -1.88 15.93 5.37
C SER A 78 -2.33 17.41 5.54
N GLN A 79 -1.41 18.36 5.32
CA GLN A 79 -1.70 19.81 5.40
C GLN A 79 -2.25 20.36 4.07
N CYS A 80 -2.19 19.60 2.98
CA CYS A 80 -2.75 19.97 1.68
C CYS A 80 -4.15 19.41 1.45
N THR A 81 -4.66 18.59 2.39
CA THR A 81 -5.93 17.86 2.31
C THR A 81 -6.70 17.99 3.63
N SER A 82 -7.99 17.70 3.63
CA SER A 82 -8.86 17.88 4.81
C SER A 82 -9.75 16.69 5.15
N LYS A 83 -9.97 15.75 4.22
CA LYS A 83 -10.93 14.64 4.36
C LYS A 83 -10.31 13.28 4.07
N ILE A 84 -9.48 13.19 3.04
CA ILE A 84 -8.89 11.93 2.58
C ILE A 84 -7.98 11.33 3.66
N LYS A 85 -8.07 10.01 3.86
CA LYS A 85 -7.20 9.30 4.81
C LYS A 85 -5.75 9.32 4.32
N ILE A 86 -4.83 9.42 5.25
CA ILE A 86 -3.39 9.57 5.01
C ILE A 86 -2.67 8.33 5.55
N TRP A 87 -2.40 7.34 4.67
CA TRP A 87 -1.76 6.10 5.07
C TRP A 87 -0.28 6.08 4.70
N ALA A 88 0.58 6.12 5.71
CA ALA A 88 2.03 6.04 5.53
C ALA A 88 2.53 4.59 5.65
N THR A 89 3.60 4.26 4.96
CA THR A 89 4.29 2.97 5.15
C THR A 89 5.43 3.12 6.12
N ILE A 90 5.60 2.17 7.03
CA ILE A 90 6.71 2.08 7.97
C ILE A 90 7.33 0.67 7.97
N HIS A 91 8.66 0.61 8.02
CA HIS A 91 9.39 -0.64 8.21
C HIS A 91 9.82 -0.78 9.67
N THR A 92 9.36 -1.84 10.35
CA THR A 92 9.61 -2.02 11.79
C THR A 92 11.07 -2.11 12.16
N ILE A 93 11.93 -2.60 11.26
CA ILE A 93 13.38 -2.69 11.47
C ILE A 93 14.11 -1.34 11.41
N LEU A 94 13.50 -0.29 10.85
CA LEU A 94 14.11 1.05 10.76
C LEU A 94 13.81 1.92 11.98
N TYR A 95 12.70 1.67 12.64
CA TYR A 95 12.19 2.57 13.67
C TYR A 95 11.95 1.81 14.97
N HIS A 96 12.55 2.29 16.04
CA HIS A 96 12.16 1.84 17.37
C HIS A 96 10.66 2.15 17.61
N PRO A 97 9.86 1.24 18.22
CA PRO A 97 8.41 1.44 18.34
C PRO A 97 8.03 2.72 19.09
N ALA A 98 8.85 3.17 20.06
CA ALA A 98 8.60 4.43 20.75
C ALA A 98 8.79 5.66 19.86
N LEU A 99 9.78 5.63 18.95
CA LEU A 99 9.97 6.68 17.95
C LEU A 99 8.80 6.68 16.96
N ALA A 100 8.44 5.51 16.46
CA ALA A 100 7.31 5.35 15.55
C ALA A 100 5.99 5.80 16.17
N ALA A 101 5.74 5.46 17.43
CA ALA A 101 4.57 5.94 18.18
C ALA A 101 4.48 7.46 18.18
N LYS A 102 5.58 8.14 18.46
CA LYS A 102 5.66 9.61 18.47
C LYS A 102 5.42 10.22 17.08
N MET A 103 6.06 9.66 16.05
CA MET A 103 5.92 10.14 14.67
C MET A 103 4.49 9.97 14.17
N LEU A 104 3.89 8.82 14.40
CA LEU A 104 2.51 8.52 13.99
C LEU A 104 1.50 9.40 14.72
N MET A 105 1.70 9.69 16.01
CA MET A 105 0.84 10.62 16.73
C MET A 105 1.00 12.05 16.25
N THR A 106 2.18 12.44 15.81
CA THR A 106 2.38 13.76 15.17
C THR A 106 1.60 13.85 13.87
N LEU A 107 1.67 12.82 13.01
CA LEU A 107 0.87 12.74 11.79
C LEU A 107 -0.63 12.73 12.08
N ASP A 108 -1.05 11.97 13.10
CA ASP A 108 -2.46 11.84 13.48
C ASP A 108 -3.05 13.18 13.96
N GLN A 109 -2.32 13.89 14.81
CA GLN A 109 -2.70 15.26 15.24
C GLN A 109 -2.73 16.23 14.06
N ALA A 110 -1.69 16.25 13.22
CA ALA A 110 -1.59 17.14 12.07
C ALA A 110 -2.69 16.87 11.01
N SER A 111 -3.11 15.62 10.86
CA SER A 111 -4.17 15.21 9.95
C SER A 111 -5.58 15.23 10.57
N HIS A 112 -5.72 15.56 11.86
CA HIS A 112 -6.98 15.51 12.60
C HIS A 112 -7.65 14.13 12.55
N GLY A 113 -6.88 13.07 12.87
CA GLY A 113 -7.37 11.69 12.98
C GLY A 113 -7.56 10.96 11.65
N ARG A 114 -6.91 11.43 10.57
CA ARG A 114 -6.94 10.77 9.25
C ARG A 114 -5.76 9.83 9.00
N ALA A 115 -4.84 9.73 9.96
CA ALA A 115 -3.66 8.90 9.84
C ALA A 115 -3.98 7.41 9.82
N GLY A 116 -3.19 6.66 9.07
CA GLY A 116 -3.10 5.21 9.10
C GLY A 116 -1.68 4.77 8.76
N VAL A 117 -1.34 3.54 9.05
CA VAL A 117 0.00 3.04 8.81
C VAL A 117 0.00 1.63 8.25
N ASN A 118 0.67 1.47 7.11
CA ASN A 118 1.00 0.18 6.53
C ASN A 118 2.31 -0.34 7.15
N ILE A 119 2.22 -1.43 7.89
CA ILE A 119 3.33 -2.02 8.63
C ILE A 119 4.02 -3.06 7.76
N VAL A 120 5.34 -2.92 7.61
CA VAL A 120 6.18 -3.85 6.84
C VAL A 120 7.28 -4.40 7.74
N SER A 121 7.35 -5.74 7.84
CA SER A 121 8.34 -6.45 8.66
C SER A 121 9.76 -6.49 8.07
N GLY A 122 9.96 -5.86 6.90
CA GLY A 122 11.22 -5.89 6.14
C GLY A 122 11.24 -7.03 5.12
N ALA A 123 11.27 -6.66 3.83
CA ALA A 123 11.23 -7.63 2.73
C ALA A 123 12.52 -7.68 1.89
N PHE A 124 13.28 -6.58 1.84
CA PHE A 124 14.39 -6.43 0.90
C PHE A 124 15.71 -6.26 1.65
N LYS A 125 16.45 -7.38 1.81
CA LYS A 125 17.71 -7.40 2.56
C LYS A 125 18.65 -6.27 2.15
N ASP A 126 18.95 -6.13 0.86
CA ASP A 126 19.97 -5.20 0.37
C ASP A 126 19.60 -3.73 0.62
N GLU A 127 18.31 -3.43 0.69
CA GLU A 127 17.81 -2.09 0.99
C GLU A 127 18.18 -1.63 2.41
N PHE A 128 18.16 -2.54 3.37
CA PHE A 128 18.48 -2.26 4.76
C PHE A 128 19.96 -2.54 5.08
N ALA A 129 20.55 -3.54 4.42
CA ALA A 129 21.96 -3.89 4.59
C ALA A 129 22.90 -2.73 4.18
N GLN A 130 22.54 -1.95 3.14
CA GLN A 130 23.29 -0.76 2.74
C GLN A 130 23.40 0.30 3.86
N MET A 131 22.47 0.29 4.82
CA MET A 131 22.45 1.18 5.98
C MET A 131 22.98 0.51 7.26
N GLY A 132 23.44 -0.75 7.17
CA GLY A 132 23.84 -1.55 8.33
C GLY A 132 22.70 -1.96 9.26
N LEU A 133 21.45 -1.90 8.79
CA LEU A 133 20.25 -2.11 9.61
C LEU A 133 19.57 -3.46 9.38
N TRP A 134 20.10 -4.31 8.48
CA TRP A 134 19.51 -5.62 8.30
C TRP A 134 19.84 -6.54 9.47
N PRO A 135 18.85 -7.12 10.16
CA PRO A 135 19.06 -8.00 11.30
C PRO A 135 19.47 -9.41 10.84
N GLU A 136 20.75 -9.62 10.53
CA GLU A 136 21.28 -10.91 10.03
C GLU A 136 21.00 -12.09 10.99
N HIS A 137 20.84 -11.82 12.27
CA HIS A 137 20.60 -12.82 13.31
C HIS A 137 19.11 -13.25 13.38
N LEU A 138 18.20 -12.56 12.68
CA LEU A 138 16.78 -12.88 12.67
C LEU A 138 16.40 -13.61 11.38
N ASP A 139 15.89 -14.82 11.52
CA ASP A 139 15.26 -15.52 10.41
C ASP A 139 13.87 -14.93 10.07
N HIS A 140 13.18 -15.52 9.10
CA HIS A 140 11.86 -15.02 8.67
C HIS A 140 10.81 -15.08 9.80
N ALA A 141 10.80 -16.13 10.61
CA ALA A 141 9.85 -16.29 11.71
C ALA A 141 10.15 -15.31 12.84
N GLN A 142 11.44 -15.13 13.16
CA GLN A 142 11.91 -14.21 14.19
C GLN A 142 11.64 -12.74 13.79
N ARG A 143 11.73 -12.38 12.50
CA ARG A 143 11.33 -11.03 12.06
C ARG A 143 9.84 -10.75 12.26
N TYR A 144 8.99 -11.78 12.16
CA TYR A 144 7.58 -11.61 12.54
C TYR A 144 7.40 -11.51 14.05
N ALA A 145 8.14 -12.29 14.86
CA ALA A 145 8.10 -12.15 16.33
C ALA A 145 8.56 -10.74 16.76
N TYR A 146 9.63 -10.23 16.15
CA TYR A 146 10.06 -8.84 16.33
C TYR A 146 8.95 -7.84 15.98
N THR A 147 8.27 -8.05 14.86
CA THR A 147 7.19 -7.15 14.42
C THR A 147 5.95 -7.26 15.30
N ASP A 148 5.60 -8.44 15.83
CA ASP A 148 4.52 -8.65 16.80
C ASP A 148 4.79 -7.85 18.08
N GLU A 149 6.01 -7.95 18.63
CA GLU A 149 6.39 -7.19 19.82
C GLU A 149 6.43 -5.69 19.53
N TRP A 150 6.94 -5.29 18.37
CA TRP A 150 6.98 -3.91 17.93
C TRP A 150 5.58 -3.28 17.91
N VAL A 151 4.59 -3.95 17.31
CA VAL A 151 3.20 -3.46 17.25
C VAL A 151 2.54 -3.46 18.61
N THR A 152 2.85 -4.45 19.44
CA THR A 152 2.35 -4.51 20.82
C THR A 152 2.83 -3.30 21.62
N VAL A 153 4.11 -2.98 21.55
CA VAL A 153 4.69 -1.81 22.22
C VAL A 153 4.11 -0.52 21.65
N LEU A 154 3.98 -0.42 20.31
CA LEU A 154 3.36 0.73 19.66
C LEU A 154 1.95 1.01 20.20
N LYS A 155 1.09 -0.01 20.28
CA LYS A 155 -0.28 0.12 20.79
C LYS A 155 -0.31 0.53 22.26
N LYS A 156 0.52 -0.11 23.11
CA LYS A 156 0.64 0.30 24.52
C LYS A 156 0.97 1.78 24.67
N LEU A 157 1.95 2.28 23.88
CA LEU A 157 2.35 3.69 23.91
C LEU A 157 1.25 4.65 23.46
N TRP A 158 0.31 4.21 22.64
CA TRP A 158 -0.87 4.99 22.28
C TRP A 158 -1.97 4.98 23.34
N ASP A 159 -2.14 3.85 24.02
CA ASP A 159 -3.27 3.62 24.92
C ASP A 159 -2.95 3.98 26.38
N GLU A 160 -1.72 3.72 26.85
CA GLU A 160 -1.32 3.83 28.23
C GLU A 160 -0.55 5.14 28.51
N PRO A 161 -0.75 5.79 29.66
CA PRO A 161 -0.03 7.02 30.01
C PRO A 161 1.47 6.79 30.23
N ARG A 162 1.86 5.61 30.73
CA ARG A 162 3.23 5.19 30.96
C ARG A 162 3.35 3.71 30.65
N VAL A 163 4.43 3.31 30.02
CA VAL A 163 4.66 1.94 29.56
C VAL A 163 5.96 1.40 30.11
N ASP A 164 5.85 0.34 30.89
CA ASP A 164 6.94 -0.58 31.17
C ASP A 164 6.80 -1.81 30.26
N HIS A 165 7.88 -2.22 29.64
CA HIS A 165 7.92 -3.38 28.76
C HIS A 165 9.29 -4.05 28.86
N ASP A 166 9.32 -5.32 29.22
CA ASP A 166 10.52 -6.16 29.29
C ASP A 166 10.33 -7.36 28.34
N GLY A 167 10.45 -7.09 27.04
CA GLY A 167 10.28 -8.09 25.99
C GLY A 167 11.59 -8.69 25.51
N GLU A 168 11.48 -9.54 24.51
CA GLU A 168 12.65 -10.16 23.86
C GLU A 168 13.46 -9.13 23.05
N PHE A 169 12.77 -8.23 22.32
CA PHE A 169 13.38 -7.29 21.38
C PHE A 169 13.39 -5.86 21.92
N PHE A 170 12.41 -5.48 22.73
CA PHE A 170 12.27 -4.12 23.22
C PHE A 170 12.17 -4.05 24.73
N LYS A 171 12.87 -3.07 25.31
CA LYS A 171 12.83 -2.80 26.76
C LYS A 171 12.53 -1.33 26.97
N LEU A 172 11.45 -1.05 27.70
CA LEU A 172 11.02 0.28 28.05
C LEU A 172 10.83 0.37 29.55
N ALA A 173 11.26 1.48 30.13
CA ALA A 173 11.05 1.78 31.56
C ALA A 173 10.42 3.16 31.68
N ASP A 174 9.25 3.22 32.31
CA ASP A 174 8.49 4.47 32.53
C ASP A 174 8.34 5.31 31.26
N CYS A 175 8.15 4.65 30.09
CA CYS A 175 8.16 5.30 28.80
C CYS A 175 6.86 6.05 28.54
N VAL A 176 6.97 7.33 28.14
CA VAL A 176 5.84 8.23 27.83
C VAL A 176 5.83 8.54 26.34
N SER A 177 4.66 8.47 25.72
CA SER A 177 4.42 8.91 24.34
C SER A 177 3.14 9.74 24.27
N ASP A 178 3.28 11.04 24.26
CA ASP A 178 2.22 12.04 24.06
C ASP A 178 2.55 12.92 22.84
N PRO A 179 1.52 13.44 22.12
CA PRO A 179 0.09 13.32 22.40
C PRO A 179 -0.44 11.90 22.18
N LYS A 180 -1.64 11.61 22.71
CA LYS A 180 -2.39 10.39 22.43
C LYS A 180 -3.15 10.51 21.11
N PRO A 181 -3.74 9.41 20.58
CA PRO A 181 -4.51 9.43 19.34
C PRO A 181 -5.59 10.53 19.32
N TRP A 182 -5.79 11.15 18.17
CA TRP A 182 -6.78 12.20 17.97
C TRP A 182 -8.18 11.73 18.37
N GLN A 183 -8.82 12.45 19.30
CA GLN A 183 -10.14 12.10 19.85
C GLN A 183 -10.23 10.66 20.38
N GLY A 184 -9.13 10.07 20.84
CA GLY A 184 -9.10 8.72 21.39
C GLY A 184 -9.23 7.59 20.35
N ARG A 185 -9.08 7.89 19.06
CA ARG A 185 -9.13 6.89 17.99
C ARG A 185 -7.74 6.68 17.44
N ARG A 186 -7.20 5.46 17.60
CA ARG A 186 -5.90 5.14 17.03
C ARG A 186 -5.93 5.12 15.49
N PRO A 187 -4.81 5.41 14.83
CA PRO A 187 -4.66 5.21 13.39
C PRO A 187 -5.01 3.80 12.94
N GLU A 188 -5.56 3.67 11.73
CA GLU A 188 -5.79 2.35 11.11
C GLU A 188 -4.45 1.67 10.84
N LEU A 189 -4.33 0.39 11.24
CA LEU A 189 -3.17 -0.45 10.98
C LEU A 189 -3.45 -1.33 9.77
N ILE A 190 -2.56 -1.31 8.80
CA ILE A 190 -2.66 -2.05 7.56
C ILE A 190 -1.40 -2.92 7.38
N CYS A 191 -1.52 -4.06 6.73
CA CYS A 191 -0.37 -4.86 6.37
C CYS A 191 -0.60 -5.59 5.02
N ALA A 192 0.48 -5.86 4.31
CA ALA A 192 0.47 -6.57 3.03
C ALA A 192 1.15 -7.96 3.13
N GLY A 193 1.17 -8.56 4.31
CA GLY A 193 1.78 -9.87 4.55
C GLY A 193 0.98 -11.01 3.91
N MET A 194 1.57 -11.68 2.91
CA MET A 194 0.87 -12.71 2.10
C MET A 194 1.17 -14.14 2.50
N SER A 195 2.19 -14.39 3.34
CA SER A 195 2.45 -15.72 3.90
C SER A 195 1.40 -16.06 4.97
N GLU A 196 1.20 -17.34 5.30
CA GLU A 196 0.29 -17.74 6.39
C GLU A 196 0.64 -17.00 7.69
N ARG A 197 1.94 -16.85 8.01
CA ARG A 197 2.41 -16.09 9.16
C ARG A 197 2.07 -14.59 9.04
N GLY A 198 2.22 -14.03 7.84
CA GLY A 198 1.86 -12.64 7.55
C GLY A 198 0.36 -12.39 7.66
N LEU A 199 -0.47 -13.30 7.15
CA LEU A 199 -1.93 -13.20 7.28
C LEU A 199 -2.37 -13.29 8.75
N ARG A 200 -1.75 -14.18 9.56
CA ARG A 200 -2.01 -14.27 11.01
C ARG A 200 -1.62 -12.99 11.74
N PHE A 201 -0.42 -12.46 11.47
CA PHE A 201 0.00 -11.16 12.00
C PHE A 201 -1.00 -10.05 11.66
N THR A 202 -1.41 -9.99 10.39
CA THR A 202 -2.34 -8.96 9.93
C THR A 202 -3.71 -9.10 10.61
N ALA A 203 -4.23 -10.32 10.69
CA ALA A 203 -5.51 -10.59 11.34
C ALA A 203 -5.50 -10.29 12.84
N GLU A 204 -4.40 -10.56 13.52
CA GLU A 204 -4.24 -10.30 14.95
C GLU A 204 -4.08 -8.81 15.24
N HIS A 205 -3.26 -8.12 14.49
CA HIS A 205 -2.81 -6.77 14.84
C HIS A 205 -3.44 -5.65 14.02
N CYS A 206 -3.91 -5.90 12.79
CA CYS A 206 -4.31 -4.86 11.86
C CYS A 206 -5.84 -4.76 11.67
N ASP A 207 -6.26 -3.68 11.04
CA ASP A 207 -7.65 -3.38 10.68
C ASP A 207 -7.93 -3.74 9.21
N ALA A 208 -6.86 -3.78 8.40
CA ALA A 208 -6.96 -4.07 6.99
C ALA A 208 -5.76 -4.88 6.44
N ALA A 209 -6.03 -5.71 5.44
CA ALA A 209 -5.07 -6.49 4.70
C ALA A 209 -5.03 -6.07 3.23
N PHE A 210 -3.85 -5.78 2.68
CA PHE A 210 -3.67 -5.79 1.24
C PHE A 210 -3.44 -7.23 0.77
N VAL A 211 -4.32 -7.70 -0.11
CA VAL A 211 -4.28 -9.03 -0.69
C VAL A 211 -3.89 -8.97 -2.16
N ALA A 212 -3.19 -9.99 -2.65
CA ALA A 212 -2.76 -10.07 -4.03
C ALA A 212 -2.84 -11.51 -4.55
N GLY A 213 -2.95 -11.66 -5.84
CA GLY A 213 -2.95 -12.94 -6.56
C GLY A 213 -2.68 -12.70 -8.04
N SER A 214 -2.42 -13.75 -8.80
CA SER A 214 -2.26 -13.69 -10.26
C SER A 214 -3.61 -13.68 -10.98
N THR A 215 -4.64 -14.21 -10.34
CA THR A 215 -6.03 -14.26 -10.84
C THR A 215 -7.00 -13.74 -9.78
N GLU A 216 -8.22 -13.44 -10.18
CA GLU A 216 -9.28 -13.02 -9.26
C GLU A 216 -9.61 -14.11 -8.24
N GLU A 217 -9.57 -15.39 -8.64
CA GLU A 217 -9.80 -16.53 -7.75
C GLU A 217 -8.71 -16.67 -6.68
N GLU A 218 -7.46 -16.35 -7.02
CA GLU A 218 -6.38 -16.32 -6.04
C GLU A 218 -6.57 -15.18 -5.04
N ILE A 219 -6.95 -13.99 -5.51
CA ILE A 219 -7.25 -12.85 -4.66
C ILE A 219 -8.43 -13.19 -3.73
N ALA A 220 -9.50 -13.79 -4.27
CA ALA A 220 -10.66 -14.22 -3.51
C ALA A 220 -10.30 -15.22 -2.40
N ARG A 221 -9.45 -16.20 -2.72
CA ARG A 221 -8.96 -17.20 -1.76
C ARG A 221 -8.16 -16.56 -0.63
N VAL A 222 -7.27 -15.61 -0.96
CA VAL A 222 -6.47 -14.91 0.06
C VAL A 222 -7.34 -13.98 0.90
N SER A 223 -8.27 -13.24 0.29
CA SER A 223 -9.24 -12.40 0.99
C SER A 223 -10.08 -13.21 1.99
N LYS A 224 -10.65 -14.33 1.52
CA LYS A 224 -11.39 -15.24 2.38
C LYS A 224 -10.53 -15.78 3.53
N ARG A 225 -9.30 -16.23 3.23
CA ARG A 225 -8.38 -16.75 4.26
C ARG A 225 -8.03 -15.70 5.31
N ALA A 226 -7.78 -14.46 4.92
CA ALA A 226 -7.51 -13.36 5.84
C ALA A 226 -8.70 -13.13 6.79
N LYS A 227 -9.93 -13.13 6.26
CA LYS A 227 -11.17 -12.95 7.04
C LYS A 227 -11.44 -14.14 7.98
N GLU A 228 -11.19 -15.37 7.53
CA GLU A 228 -11.31 -16.57 8.36
C GLU A 228 -10.35 -16.52 9.56
N ILE A 229 -9.07 -16.17 9.30
CA ILE A 229 -8.09 -16.04 10.39
C ILE A 229 -8.49 -14.91 11.34
N ALA A 230 -8.97 -13.77 10.84
CA ALA A 230 -9.43 -12.69 11.71
C ALA A 230 -10.59 -13.13 12.63
N ALA A 231 -11.49 -13.97 12.11
CA ALA A 231 -12.57 -14.55 12.94
C ALA A 231 -12.05 -15.47 14.04
N GLU A 232 -10.92 -16.18 13.84
CA GLU A 232 -10.25 -16.96 14.91
C GLU A 232 -9.83 -16.07 16.09
N TYR A 233 -9.52 -14.79 15.83
CA TYR A 233 -9.21 -13.77 16.85
C TYR A 233 -10.44 -12.97 17.33
N GLY A 234 -11.64 -13.36 16.93
CA GLY A 234 -12.88 -12.63 17.25
C GLY A 234 -13.00 -11.26 16.61
N LYS A 235 -12.35 -11.04 15.47
CA LYS A 235 -12.28 -9.76 14.74
C LYS A 235 -12.86 -9.87 13.34
N THR A 236 -13.16 -8.71 12.76
CA THR A 236 -13.34 -8.53 11.32
C THR A 236 -12.17 -7.74 10.77
N ILE A 237 -11.77 -8.03 9.53
CA ILE A 237 -10.70 -7.32 8.84
C ILE A 237 -11.18 -6.90 7.46
N LYS A 238 -10.83 -5.68 7.05
CA LYS A 238 -11.03 -5.23 5.66
C LYS A 238 -9.98 -5.86 4.75
N THR A 239 -10.36 -6.13 3.50
CA THR A 239 -9.41 -6.61 2.49
C THR A 239 -9.42 -5.70 1.28
N PHE A 240 -8.22 -5.33 0.81
CA PHE A 240 -8.00 -4.46 -0.34
C PHE A 240 -7.09 -5.15 -1.35
N ALA A 241 -7.35 -4.96 -2.64
CA ALA A 241 -6.41 -5.36 -3.69
C ALA A 241 -5.87 -4.13 -4.42
N MET A 242 -4.69 -4.29 -5.06
CA MET A 242 -4.03 -3.23 -5.81
C MET A 242 -4.15 -3.50 -7.31
N TYR A 243 -4.55 -2.48 -8.06
CA TYR A 243 -4.67 -2.57 -9.52
C TYR A 243 -4.15 -1.32 -10.22
N THR A 244 -3.38 -1.55 -11.30
CA THR A 244 -3.06 -0.49 -12.26
C THR A 244 -4.20 -0.36 -13.26
N LEU A 245 -4.74 0.83 -13.41
CA LEU A 245 -5.81 1.14 -14.34
C LEU A 245 -5.23 1.79 -15.61
N ILE A 246 -5.61 1.27 -16.78
CA ILE A 246 -5.23 1.79 -18.09
C ILE A 246 -6.51 2.13 -18.87
N PRO A 247 -7.05 3.33 -18.69
CA PRO A 247 -8.22 3.76 -19.45
C PRO A 247 -7.88 4.07 -20.90
N GLY A 248 -8.85 3.84 -21.77
CA GLY A 248 -8.83 4.24 -23.19
C GLY A 248 -10.21 4.71 -23.63
N ARG A 249 -10.28 5.52 -24.69
CA ARG A 249 -11.55 5.92 -25.31
C ARG A 249 -12.26 4.72 -25.95
N THR A 250 -11.46 3.76 -26.41
CA THR A 250 -11.90 2.47 -26.94
C THR A 250 -11.09 1.35 -26.28
N GLN A 251 -11.56 0.10 -26.37
CA GLN A 251 -10.78 -1.05 -25.89
C GLN A 251 -9.44 -1.14 -26.63
N ALA A 252 -9.44 -0.95 -27.94
CA ALA A 252 -8.22 -0.99 -28.75
C ALA A 252 -7.17 0.05 -28.30
N GLU A 253 -7.60 1.26 -27.94
CA GLU A 253 -6.68 2.29 -27.42
C GLU A 253 -6.09 1.89 -26.06
N ALA A 254 -6.89 1.30 -25.16
CA ALA A 254 -6.40 0.80 -23.88
C ALA A 254 -5.39 -0.33 -24.09
N ASP A 255 -5.67 -1.28 -24.98
CA ASP A 255 -4.80 -2.39 -25.31
C ASP A 255 -3.48 -1.90 -25.95
N GLU A 256 -3.54 -0.93 -26.86
CA GLU A 256 -2.35 -0.30 -27.46
C GLU A 256 -1.48 0.39 -26.39
N ARG A 257 -2.10 1.06 -25.41
CA ARG A 257 -1.36 1.64 -24.27
C ARG A 257 -0.65 0.56 -23.46
N VAL A 258 -1.31 -0.57 -23.20
CA VAL A 258 -0.72 -1.71 -22.46
C VAL A 258 0.47 -2.27 -23.22
N GLU A 259 0.31 -2.58 -24.52
CA GLU A 259 1.39 -3.13 -25.35
C GLU A 259 2.58 -2.16 -25.44
N ARG A 260 2.33 -0.87 -25.64
CA ARG A 260 3.39 0.14 -25.65
C ARG A 260 4.20 0.16 -24.34
N TYR A 261 3.56 -0.01 -23.18
CA TYR A 261 4.26 -0.07 -21.89
C TYR A 261 5.04 -1.37 -21.73
N ILE A 262 4.55 -2.48 -22.28
CA ILE A 262 5.26 -3.76 -22.31
C ILE A 262 6.48 -3.67 -23.21
N ASP A 263 6.36 -3.07 -24.38
CA ASP A 263 7.45 -2.91 -25.35
C ASP A 263 8.60 -2.05 -24.79
N GLY A 264 8.27 -1.03 -23.99
CA GLY A 264 9.26 -0.17 -23.33
C GLY A 264 9.77 -0.70 -21.99
N ALA A 265 9.48 -1.95 -21.63
CA ALA A 265 9.84 -2.51 -20.32
C ALA A 265 11.36 -2.57 -20.11
N ASP A 266 11.84 -2.03 -18.99
CA ASP A 266 13.24 -2.09 -18.58
C ASP A 266 13.56 -3.47 -17.98
N SER A 267 14.06 -4.36 -18.81
CA SER A 267 14.38 -5.74 -18.43
C SER A 267 15.43 -5.83 -17.32
N VAL A 268 16.35 -4.88 -17.23
CA VAL A 268 17.38 -4.85 -16.18
C VAL A 268 16.75 -4.47 -14.84
N ALA A 269 15.96 -3.41 -14.80
CA ALA A 269 15.26 -3.01 -13.58
C ALA A 269 14.28 -4.11 -13.10
N ILE A 270 13.56 -4.76 -14.04
CA ILE A 270 12.69 -5.90 -13.73
C ILE A 270 13.50 -7.07 -13.14
N ALA A 271 14.63 -7.43 -13.74
CA ALA A 271 15.48 -8.51 -13.23
C ALA A 271 16.00 -8.21 -11.82
N ASN A 272 16.43 -6.97 -11.57
CA ASN A 272 16.91 -6.52 -10.25
C ASN A 272 15.77 -6.53 -9.21
N MET A 273 14.56 -6.09 -9.60
CA MET A 273 13.39 -6.19 -8.74
C MET A 273 13.09 -7.65 -8.38
N MET A 274 13.07 -8.55 -9.37
CA MET A 274 12.83 -9.98 -9.14
C MET A 274 13.88 -10.61 -8.24
N ALA A 275 15.15 -10.24 -8.40
CA ALA A 275 16.24 -10.70 -7.55
C ALA A 275 16.05 -10.24 -6.09
N SER A 276 15.57 -9.02 -5.88
CA SER A 276 15.34 -8.45 -4.54
C SER A 276 14.22 -9.17 -3.77
N TYR A 277 13.24 -9.74 -4.46
CA TYR A 277 12.17 -10.54 -3.82
C TYR A 277 12.59 -11.97 -3.46
N GLY A 278 13.77 -12.42 -3.92
CA GLY A 278 14.28 -13.77 -3.69
C GLY A 278 13.52 -14.84 -4.50
N LYS A 279 14.16 -15.98 -4.71
CA LYS A 279 13.46 -17.17 -5.24
C LYS A 279 12.68 -17.84 -4.13
N LYS A 280 11.45 -18.29 -4.39
CA LYS A 280 10.76 -19.18 -3.47
C LYS A 280 11.56 -20.47 -3.31
N PRO A 281 11.56 -21.11 -2.10
CA PRO A 281 12.29 -22.35 -1.85
C PRO A 281 11.89 -23.50 -2.80
N ASP A 282 10.67 -23.48 -3.34
CA ASP A 282 10.12 -24.49 -4.24
C ASP A 282 10.38 -24.21 -5.73
N GLY A 283 11.13 -23.15 -6.05
CA GLY A 283 11.46 -22.78 -7.43
C GLY A 283 10.29 -22.22 -8.26
N ARG A 284 9.11 -22.07 -7.68
CA ARG A 284 7.94 -21.50 -8.39
C ARG A 284 8.08 -19.99 -8.53
N GLU A 285 7.71 -19.50 -9.70
CA GLU A 285 7.59 -18.05 -9.90
C GLU A 285 6.47 -17.51 -9.02
N SER A 286 6.78 -16.40 -8.32
CA SER A 286 5.72 -15.68 -7.60
C SER A 286 4.78 -15.00 -8.61
N ALA A 287 3.54 -14.76 -8.22
CA ALA A 287 2.59 -13.97 -9.00
C ALA A 287 3.15 -12.59 -9.40
N LEU A 288 4.03 -12.02 -8.57
CA LEU A 288 4.74 -10.79 -8.86
C LEU A 288 5.69 -10.96 -10.05
N VAL A 289 6.48 -12.03 -10.07
CA VAL A 289 7.44 -12.32 -11.15
C VAL A 289 6.72 -12.50 -12.49
N SER A 290 5.64 -13.28 -12.51
CA SER A 290 4.85 -13.47 -13.74
C SER A 290 4.26 -12.17 -14.29
N ARG A 291 3.77 -11.30 -13.41
CA ARG A 291 3.21 -9.98 -13.79
C ARG A 291 4.28 -9.00 -14.24
N SER A 292 5.44 -9.02 -13.60
CA SER A 292 6.52 -8.05 -13.83
C SER A 292 7.21 -8.21 -15.18
N ARG A 293 7.04 -9.32 -15.89
CA ARG A 293 7.63 -9.53 -17.24
C ARG A 293 7.21 -8.46 -18.24
N GLY A 294 6.02 -7.87 -18.08
CA GLY A 294 5.55 -6.73 -18.89
C GLY A 294 5.75 -5.36 -18.20
N GLY A 295 6.60 -5.25 -17.18
CA GLY A 295 6.87 -4.00 -16.47
C GLY A 295 5.83 -3.62 -15.42
N PHE A 296 4.66 -4.25 -15.39
CA PHE A 296 3.60 -3.93 -14.43
C PHE A 296 3.88 -4.56 -13.06
N MET A 297 3.94 -3.73 -12.02
CA MET A 297 4.21 -4.19 -10.65
C MET A 297 2.96 -4.72 -9.93
N THR A 298 1.77 -4.49 -10.48
CA THR A 298 0.48 -4.96 -9.95
C THR A 298 -0.36 -5.60 -11.04
N SER A 299 -1.46 -6.26 -10.67
CA SER A 299 -2.50 -6.64 -11.63
C SER A 299 -3.03 -5.38 -12.32
N ARG A 300 -3.51 -5.51 -13.56
CA ARG A 300 -4.02 -4.39 -14.33
C ARG A 300 -5.44 -4.62 -14.81
N LEU A 301 -6.18 -3.54 -14.95
CA LEU A 301 -7.46 -3.48 -15.64
C LEU A 301 -7.33 -2.43 -16.76
N ALA A 302 -7.74 -2.79 -17.97
CA ALA A 302 -7.62 -1.92 -19.13
C ALA A 302 -8.93 -1.90 -19.92
N GLY A 303 -9.33 -0.71 -20.41
CA GLY A 303 -10.54 -0.60 -21.20
C GLY A 303 -11.18 0.80 -21.16
N THR A 304 -12.40 0.87 -21.69
CA THR A 304 -13.21 2.10 -21.61
C THR A 304 -13.67 2.33 -20.16
N THR A 305 -14.21 3.50 -19.89
CA THR A 305 -14.78 3.82 -18.56
C THR A 305 -15.90 2.86 -18.15
N GLU A 306 -16.70 2.38 -19.11
CA GLU A 306 -17.74 1.38 -18.92
C GLU A 306 -17.13 0.03 -18.53
N SER A 307 -16.19 -0.45 -19.36
CA SER A 307 -15.49 -1.73 -19.14
C SER A 307 -14.72 -1.73 -17.82
N LEU A 308 -14.00 -0.65 -17.48
CA LEU A 308 -13.31 -0.52 -16.19
C LEU A 308 -14.26 -0.56 -15.01
N THR A 309 -15.43 0.07 -15.13
CA THR A 309 -16.49 -0.01 -14.08
C THR A 309 -16.93 -1.44 -13.85
N GLU A 310 -17.23 -2.18 -14.92
CA GLU A 310 -17.64 -3.58 -14.86
C GLU A 310 -16.55 -4.48 -14.26
N GLN A 311 -15.32 -4.32 -14.72
CA GLN A 311 -14.15 -5.08 -14.22
C GLN A 311 -13.93 -4.83 -12.72
N ILE A 312 -13.94 -3.57 -12.26
CA ILE A 312 -13.77 -3.21 -10.85
C ILE A 312 -14.91 -3.80 -10.00
N VAL A 313 -16.16 -3.65 -10.44
CA VAL A 313 -17.32 -4.19 -9.71
C VAL A 313 -17.26 -5.72 -9.65
N SER A 314 -16.92 -6.39 -10.75
CA SER A 314 -16.73 -7.84 -10.81
C SER A 314 -15.67 -8.29 -9.80
N THR A 315 -14.48 -7.71 -9.86
CA THR A 315 -13.37 -8.06 -8.96
C THR A 315 -13.73 -7.85 -7.49
N LEU A 316 -14.33 -6.71 -7.14
CA LEU A 316 -14.75 -6.41 -5.78
C LEU A 316 -15.77 -7.41 -5.24
N ARG A 317 -16.71 -7.87 -6.08
CA ARG A 317 -17.72 -8.86 -5.71
C ARG A 317 -17.15 -10.27 -5.63
N THR A 318 -16.42 -10.70 -6.67
CA THR A 318 -15.85 -12.06 -6.76
C THR A 318 -14.88 -12.34 -5.63
N ALA A 319 -14.01 -11.38 -5.31
CA ALA A 319 -13.02 -11.54 -4.26
C ALA A 319 -13.50 -11.06 -2.87
N ASP A 320 -14.77 -10.66 -2.74
CA ASP A 320 -15.36 -10.12 -1.51
C ASP A 320 -14.46 -9.06 -0.85
N LEU A 321 -13.95 -8.12 -1.66
CA LEU A 321 -13.08 -7.05 -1.18
C LEU A 321 -13.88 -5.92 -0.53
N ASP A 322 -13.26 -5.25 0.43
CA ASP A 322 -13.80 -4.05 1.08
C ASP A 322 -13.36 -2.77 0.37
N GLY A 323 -12.42 -2.90 -0.58
CA GLY A 323 -11.98 -1.80 -1.40
C GLY A 323 -10.83 -2.15 -2.33
N MET A 324 -10.32 -1.12 -2.99
CA MET A 324 -9.23 -1.21 -3.94
C MET A 324 -8.27 -0.03 -3.80
N MET A 325 -6.98 -0.30 -3.95
CA MET A 325 -5.97 0.75 -4.12
C MET A 325 -5.60 0.83 -5.59
N LEU A 326 -5.79 2.00 -6.17
CA LEU A 326 -5.67 2.26 -7.59
C LEU A 326 -4.34 2.94 -7.92
N ILE A 327 -3.79 2.56 -9.04
CA ILE A 327 -2.53 3.02 -9.59
C ILE A 327 -2.81 3.46 -11.01
N PHE A 328 -2.12 4.50 -11.46
CA PHE A 328 -2.33 5.09 -12.79
C PHE A 328 -0.99 5.21 -13.54
N ALA A 329 -1.04 5.05 -14.85
CA ALA A 329 0.11 5.37 -15.69
C ALA A 329 0.29 6.89 -15.83
N ASP A 330 -0.82 7.61 -16.06
CA ASP A 330 -0.89 9.07 -15.98
C ASP A 330 -1.65 9.46 -14.70
N TYR A 331 -0.88 9.90 -13.67
CA TYR A 331 -1.44 10.24 -12.36
C TYR A 331 -2.31 11.51 -12.33
N ILE A 332 -2.37 12.25 -13.40
CA ILE A 332 -3.28 13.41 -13.48
C ILE A 332 -4.44 13.11 -14.42
N GLY A 333 -4.14 12.69 -15.66
CA GLY A 333 -5.16 12.45 -16.67
C GLY A 333 -6.03 11.23 -16.36
N ASP A 334 -5.39 10.07 -16.12
CA ASP A 334 -6.12 8.82 -15.85
C ASP A 334 -6.84 8.87 -14.48
N LEU A 335 -6.20 9.44 -13.44
CA LEU A 335 -6.82 9.64 -12.12
C LEU A 335 -8.10 10.47 -12.22
N ARG A 336 -8.05 11.59 -12.94
CA ARG A 336 -9.20 12.47 -13.17
C ARG A 336 -10.31 11.73 -13.92
N LEU A 337 -9.97 11.10 -15.04
CA LEU A 337 -10.94 10.38 -15.86
C LEU A 337 -11.68 9.28 -15.06
N VAL A 338 -10.90 8.47 -14.31
CA VAL A 338 -11.45 7.40 -13.48
C VAL A 338 -12.28 7.98 -12.33
N GLY A 339 -11.79 9.02 -11.66
CA GLY A 339 -12.50 9.68 -10.57
C GLY A 339 -13.84 10.27 -11.00
N GLU A 340 -13.91 10.90 -12.17
CA GLU A 340 -15.13 11.53 -12.68
C GLU A 340 -16.12 10.54 -13.30
N LYS A 341 -15.64 9.48 -13.98
CA LYS A 341 -16.51 8.63 -14.82
C LYS A 341 -16.69 7.21 -14.30
N VAL A 342 -15.71 6.66 -13.58
CA VAL A 342 -15.74 5.27 -13.10
C VAL A 342 -16.15 5.20 -11.63
N LEU A 343 -15.50 6.00 -10.78
CA LEU A 343 -15.71 5.97 -9.33
C LEU A 343 -17.17 6.10 -8.89
N PRO A 344 -17.96 7.08 -9.43
CA PRO A 344 -19.37 7.22 -9.07
C PRO A 344 -20.20 5.97 -9.41
N ARG A 345 -19.97 5.38 -10.60
CA ARG A 345 -20.69 4.19 -11.06
C ARG A 345 -20.35 2.94 -10.23
N VAL A 346 -19.07 2.80 -9.85
CA VAL A 346 -18.65 1.73 -8.93
C VAL A 346 -19.35 1.88 -7.58
N ARG A 347 -19.37 3.08 -7.02
CA ARG A 347 -20.06 3.35 -5.73
C ARG A 347 -21.57 3.08 -5.81
N GLU A 348 -22.21 3.48 -6.91
CA GLU A 348 -23.63 3.21 -7.17
C GLU A 348 -23.92 1.71 -7.18
N ALA A 349 -23.07 0.89 -7.83
CA ALA A 349 -23.22 -0.56 -7.88
C ALA A 349 -23.15 -1.24 -6.50
N PHE A 350 -22.61 -0.55 -5.48
CA PHE A 350 -22.57 -0.98 -4.07
C PHE A 350 -23.56 -0.22 -3.17
N GLY A 351 -24.50 0.54 -3.76
CA GLY A 351 -25.60 1.20 -3.06
C GLY A 351 -25.21 2.49 -2.32
N ALA A 352 -24.05 3.07 -2.59
CA ALA A 352 -23.71 4.40 -2.11
C ALA A 352 -24.48 5.46 -2.91
N LYS A 353 -25.12 6.41 -2.22
CA LYS A 353 -25.70 7.59 -2.90
C LYS A 353 -24.54 8.43 -3.44
N VAL A 354 -24.48 8.63 -4.73
CA VAL A 354 -23.59 9.61 -5.36
C VAL A 354 -24.07 10.99 -4.89
N ALA A 355 -23.21 11.72 -4.20
CA ALA A 355 -23.50 13.13 -3.91
C ALA A 355 -23.60 13.89 -5.24
N ALA A 356 -24.73 14.58 -5.46
CA ALA A 356 -24.97 15.38 -6.65
C ALA A 356 -24.07 16.62 -6.66
#